data_d00b3f70ee300f1f9c08f5c03e3c7b73
#
_entry.id   d00b3f70ee300f1f9c08f5c03e3c7b73
#
_cell.length_a   1.000
_cell.length_b   1.000
_cell.length_c   1.000
_cell.angle_alpha   90.00
_cell.angle_beta   90.00
_cell.angle_gamma   90.00
#
_symmetry.space_group_name_H-M   'P 1'
#
loop_
_entity.id
_entity.type
_entity.pdbx_description
1 polymer ?
#
loop_
_entity_poly.entity_id
_entity_poly.type
_entity_poly.pdbx_seq_one_letter_code
_entity_poly.pdbx_strand_id
1 'polypeptide(L)'
;MPTSSRNPSPPRRWGRWLSILFAAGVGALAALWVAVHTFDWAGPLVANSLRSVIGVDNVAALEDFVYGIEDRVNRFSRRSEAPKAYWRVPAVGVPKVKSVLGSAGTGGAGAAGGAEAARVGQDRPAFRPTDVGPMHQSWSAPGDGEWVPILTRGVRQPLMFKTLLHPDESRSWAELFVVALDLERLDVRLVAGSKEPQANNKAAESYQRLAKIPEPEQASVLAAFNGGFMTEHGGWGMFTDGISLVTPRDNGCALFAYKDGSFKIGTFSTLRATVPDAVWYRQGPECMAENGKLHPGLLASHVRKWGATLDGETVIRRSAVALDRAGKILFFAITNHTTAPVLARGMLHIGSPTVLQMDVNWSYPKFVLFEKDDPNGKLKALALASGFEFSDDEYLRKRSIRDFFYVLPKQPGLPKAESP
;
A
#
# COMPACT_ATOMS: atom_id res chain seq x y z
N MET A 1 -19.11 76.25 38.78
CA MET A 1 -19.50 74.96 38.11
C MET A 1 -18.53 74.71 37.00
N PRO A 2 -17.63 73.70 37.05
CA PRO A 2 -16.74 73.39 35.95
C PRO A 2 -17.36 72.42 34.96
N THR A 3 -17.36 72.75 33.70
CA THR A 3 -17.84 72.01 32.59
C THR A 3 -16.85 70.86 32.24
N SER A 4 -17.33 69.64 32.39
CA SER A 4 -16.60 68.39 32.01
C SER A 4 -16.49 68.30 30.48
N SER A 5 -15.31 68.42 29.92
CA SER A 5 -14.99 68.18 28.56
C SER A 5 -14.82 66.66 28.37
N ARG A 6 -15.76 65.98 27.71
CA ARG A 6 -15.60 64.61 27.26
C ARG A 6 -14.62 64.57 26.07
N ASN A 7 -13.46 63.92 26.28
CA ASN A 7 -12.55 63.59 25.19
C ASN A 7 -13.22 62.57 24.25
N PRO A 8 -13.16 62.76 22.92
CA PRO A 8 -13.67 61.81 21.98
C PRO A 8 -12.76 60.57 21.94
N SER A 9 -13.38 59.38 22.06
CA SER A 9 -12.71 58.10 21.91
C SER A 9 -12.07 57.96 20.52
N PRO A 10 -10.86 57.39 20.39
CA PRO A 10 -10.20 57.25 19.10
C PRO A 10 -10.97 56.29 18.19
N PRO A 11 -10.93 56.53 16.87
CA PRO A 11 -11.80 55.80 15.93
C PRO A 11 -11.40 54.34 15.78
N ARG A 12 -12.42 53.50 15.70
CA ARG A 12 -12.44 52.03 15.50
C ARG A 12 -11.72 51.51 14.23
N ARG A 13 -10.59 52.12 13.80
CA ARG A 13 -9.85 51.70 12.58
C ARG A 13 -9.11 50.36 12.74
N TRP A 14 -8.65 50.04 13.94
CA TRP A 14 -7.89 48.81 14.23
C TRP A 14 -8.72 47.52 14.04
N GLY A 15 -9.99 47.56 14.39
CA GLY A 15 -10.89 46.37 14.18
C GLY A 15 -11.08 46.00 12.69
N ARG A 16 -11.11 47.00 11.81
CA ARG A 16 -11.24 46.75 10.37
C ARG A 16 -9.97 46.13 9.76
N TRP A 17 -8.80 46.59 10.18
CA TRP A 17 -7.52 46.01 9.74
C TRP A 17 -7.33 44.61 10.26
N LEU A 18 -7.69 44.31 11.51
CA LEU A 18 -7.67 42.96 12.06
C LEU A 18 -8.63 42.01 11.31
N SER A 19 -9.83 42.46 10.97
CA SER A 19 -10.77 41.67 10.17
C SER A 19 -10.28 41.39 8.73
N ILE A 20 -9.62 42.37 8.11
CA ILE A 20 -9.02 42.19 6.77
C ILE A 20 -7.84 41.21 6.83
N LEU A 21 -6.97 41.36 7.82
CA LEU A 21 -5.84 40.43 8.00
C LEU A 21 -6.31 39.02 8.32
N PHE A 22 -7.35 38.86 9.14
CA PHE A 22 -7.98 37.59 9.42
C PHE A 22 -8.58 36.96 8.15
N ALA A 23 -9.38 37.73 7.39
CA ALA A 23 -9.98 37.27 6.14
C ALA A 23 -8.90 36.90 5.09
N ALA A 24 -7.83 37.68 4.97
CA ALA A 24 -6.70 37.39 4.11
C ALA A 24 -5.96 36.11 4.54
N GLY A 25 -5.78 35.90 5.84
CA GLY A 25 -5.20 34.67 6.41
C GLY A 25 -6.04 33.43 6.12
N VAL A 26 -7.37 33.54 6.32
CA VAL A 26 -8.31 32.43 5.98
C VAL A 26 -8.32 32.15 4.48
N GLY A 27 -8.29 33.20 3.65
CA GLY A 27 -8.21 33.06 2.19
C GLY A 27 -6.91 32.38 1.73
N ALA A 28 -5.78 32.74 2.33
CA ALA A 28 -4.48 32.11 2.03
C ALA A 28 -4.45 30.64 2.46
N LEU A 29 -5.00 30.31 3.62
CA LEU A 29 -5.12 28.91 4.08
C LEU A 29 -6.04 28.08 3.16
N ALA A 30 -7.16 28.64 2.73
CA ALA A 30 -8.05 27.99 1.79
C ALA A 30 -7.38 27.75 0.41
N ALA A 31 -6.65 28.75 -0.10
CA ALA A 31 -5.89 28.62 -1.34
C ALA A 31 -4.78 27.57 -1.23
N LEU A 32 -4.06 27.53 -0.09
CA LEU A 32 -3.05 26.52 0.20
C LEU A 32 -3.66 25.12 0.28
N TRP A 33 -4.82 24.99 0.94
CA TRP A 33 -5.56 23.74 1.01
C TRP A 33 -5.95 23.23 -0.38
N VAL A 34 -6.51 24.10 -1.23
CA VAL A 34 -6.84 23.78 -2.65
C VAL A 34 -5.58 23.36 -3.40
N ALA A 35 -4.46 24.10 -3.25
CA ALA A 35 -3.22 23.78 -3.94
C ALA A 35 -2.66 22.41 -3.55
N VAL A 36 -2.67 22.07 -2.25
CA VAL A 36 -2.20 20.77 -1.73
C VAL A 36 -3.05 19.61 -2.25
N HIS A 37 -4.36 19.83 -2.48
CA HIS A 37 -5.28 18.80 -2.99
C HIS A 37 -5.37 18.74 -4.52
N THR A 38 -4.87 19.76 -5.22
CA THR A 38 -4.95 19.83 -6.68
C THR A 38 -3.62 19.49 -7.35
N PHE A 39 -2.51 19.78 -6.70
CA PHE A 39 -1.17 19.61 -7.27
C PHE A 39 -0.35 18.60 -6.47
N ASP A 40 0.03 17.47 -7.05
CA ASP A 40 0.81 16.38 -6.42
C ASP A 40 2.13 16.86 -5.78
N TRP A 41 2.73 17.94 -6.29
CA TRP A 41 3.97 18.51 -5.77
C TRP A 41 3.78 19.44 -4.59
N ALA A 42 2.59 20.02 -4.41
CA ALA A 42 2.36 21.07 -3.41
C ALA A 42 2.36 20.50 -1.98
N GLY A 43 1.73 19.36 -1.75
CA GLY A 43 1.73 18.70 -0.44
C GLY A 43 3.14 18.39 0.08
N PRO A 44 3.98 17.66 -0.68
CA PRO A 44 5.37 17.42 -0.29
C PRO A 44 6.20 18.68 -0.10
N LEU A 45 6.00 19.71 -0.95
CA LEU A 45 6.73 20.98 -0.82
C LEU A 45 6.38 21.69 0.49
N VAL A 46 5.09 21.81 0.79
CA VAL A 46 4.60 22.47 2.03
C VAL A 46 5.07 21.70 3.25
N ALA A 47 4.91 20.37 3.27
CA ALA A 47 5.35 19.53 4.39
C ALA A 47 6.86 19.64 4.63
N ASN A 48 7.69 19.57 3.56
CA ASN A 48 9.14 19.69 3.67
C ASN A 48 9.57 21.09 4.14
N SER A 49 8.90 22.15 3.63
CA SER A 49 9.17 23.53 4.07
C SER A 49 8.81 23.74 5.55
N LEU A 50 7.67 23.20 5.99
CA LEU A 50 7.27 23.24 7.39
C LEU A 50 8.25 22.44 8.27
N ARG A 51 8.65 21.23 7.85
CA ARG A 51 9.64 20.43 8.60
C ARG A 51 10.97 21.15 8.78
N SER A 52 11.42 21.88 7.77
CA SER A 52 12.68 22.66 7.87
C SER A 52 12.61 23.85 8.82
N VAL A 53 11.41 24.40 9.05
CA VAL A 53 11.19 25.58 9.90
C VAL A 53 10.82 25.21 11.34
N ILE A 54 9.88 24.30 11.52
CA ILE A 54 9.34 23.97 12.85
C ILE A 54 9.74 22.56 13.35
N GLY A 55 10.46 21.79 12.53
CA GLY A 55 10.93 20.45 12.86
C GLY A 55 9.90 19.35 12.58
N VAL A 56 10.38 18.11 12.50
CA VAL A 56 9.58 16.93 12.11
C VAL A 56 8.47 16.62 13.13
N ASP A 57 8.79 16.70 14.43
CA ASP A 57 7.84 16.39 15.50
C ASP A 57 6.67 17.36 15.56
N ASN A 58 6.94 18.66 15.35
CA ASN A 58 5.89 19.69 15.36
C ASN A 58 5.00 19.60 14.10
N VAL A 59 5.56 19.22 12.95
CA VAL A 59 4.76 18.98 11.75
C VAL A 59 3.88 17.75 11.96
N ALA A 60 4.41 16.67 12.51
CA ALA A 60 3.64 15.50 12.85
C ALA A 60 2.47 15.82 13.79
N ALA A 61 2.73 16.62 14.84
CA ALA A 61 1.69 17.07 15.77
C ALA A 61 0.61 17.92 15.10
N LEU A 62 0.99 18.78 14.13
CA LEU A 62 0.05 19.56 13.35
C LEU A 62 -0.78 18.69 12.40
N GLU A 63 -0.15 17.75 11.71
CA GLU A 63 -0.83 16.77 10.86
C GLU A 63 -1.86 15.97 11.69
N ASP A 64 -1.48 15.49 12.87
CA ASP A 64 -2.37 14.75 13.78
C ASP A 64 -3.56 15.59 14.22
N PHE A 65 -3.35 16.84 14.56
CA PHE A 65 -4.41 17.77 14.94
C PHE A 65 -5.40 17.98 13.79
N VAL A 66 -4.89 18.21 12.56
CA VAL A 66 -5.74 18.40 11.37
C VAL A 66 -6.53 17.14 11.07
N TYR A 67 -5.89 15.97 11.04
CA TYR A 67 -6.58 14.69 10.81
C TYR A 67 -7.59 14.35 11.92
N GLY A 68 -7.27 14.71 13.17
CA GLY A 68 -8.21 14.56 14.28
C GLY A 68 -9.46 15.43 14.13
N ILE A 69 -9.34 16.64 13.59
CA ILE A 69 -10.49 17.50 13.25
C ILE A 69 -11.27 16.88 12.09
N GLU A 70 -10.58 16.48 11.03
CA GLU A 70 -11.20 15.84 9.86
C GLU A 70 -12.01 14.60 10.26
N ASP A 71 -11.46 13.72 11.10
CA ASP A 71 -12.17 12.54 11.60
C ASP A 71 -13.43 12.92 12.39
N ARG A 72 -13.37 13.94 13.26
CA ARG A 72 -14.55 14.41 14.01
C ARG A 72 -15.62 14.96 13.07
N VAL A 73 -15.24 15.74 12.07
CA VAL A 73 -16.17 16.26 11.06
C VAL A 73 -16.78 15.11 10.25
N ASN A 74 -15.96 14.15 9.80
CA ASN A 74 -16.43 12.98 9.09
C ASN A 74 -17.38 12.11 9.94
N ARG A 75 -17.09 11.88 11.21
CA ARG A 75 -17.99 11.15 12.12
C ARG A 75 -19.34 11.85 12.29
N PHE A 76 -19.36 13.16 12.27
CA PHE A 76 -20.61 13.93 12.35
C PHE A 76 -21.37 13.93 11.04
N SER A 77 -20.71 14.24 9.92
CA SER A 77 -21.35 14.41 8.59
C SER A 77 -21.69 13.09 7.92
N ARG A 78 -20.87 12.05 8.13
CA ARG A 78 -21.00 10.74 7.44
C ARG A 78 -21.60 9.63 8.33
N ARG A 79 -22.11 9.95 9.51
CA ARG A 79 -22.64 8.96 10.48
C ARG A 79 -23.77 8.07 9.95
N SER A 80 -24.50 8.53 8.92
CA SER A 80 -25.57 7.79 8.27
C SER A 80 -25.18 7.22 6.90
N GLU A 81 -23.91 7.38 6.50
CA GLU A 81 -23.41 6.84 5.23
C GLU A 81 -23.25 5.33 5.36
N ALA A 82 -23.89 4.59 4.44
CA ALA A 82 -23.73 3.14 4.39
C ALA A 82 -22.35 2.76 3.81
N PRO A 83 -21.75 1.62 4.24
CA PRO A 83 -20.56 1.08 3.64
C PRO A 83 -20.67 0.92 2.12
N LYS A 84 -19.62 1.24 1.38
CA LYS A 84 -19.64 1.32 -0.08
C LYS A 84 -18.99 0.10 -0.72
N ALA A 85 -19.72 -0.58 -1.61
CA ALA A 85 -19.13 -1.59 -2.48
C ALA A 85 -18.45 -0.94 -3.70
N TYR A 86 -17.24 -1.40 -4.06
CA TYR A 86 -16.46 -0.90 -5.20
C TYR A 86 -16.55 -1.79 -6.43
N TRP A 87 -16.97 -3.05 -6.25
CA TRP A 87 -17.17 -4.03 -7.33
C TRP A 87 -18.27 -5.01 -6.95
N ARG A 88 -18.83 -5.65 -7.96
CA ARG A 88 -19.76 -6.75 -7.75
C ARG A 88 -18.98 -8.04 -7.61
N VAL A 89 -19.29 -8.81 -6.59
CA VAL A 89 -18.81 -10.19 -6.50
C VAL A 89 -19.58 -11.01 -7.52
N PRO A 90 -18.91 -11.72 -8.44
CA PRO A 90 -19.60 -12.61 -9.36
C PRO A 90 -20.36 -13.66 -8.53
N ALA A 91 -21.66 -13.82 -8.80
CA ALA A 91 -22.39 -14.95 -8.23
C ALA A 91 -21.60 -16.21 -8.54
N VAL A 92 -21.32 -17.04 -7.52
CA VAL A 92 -20.57 -18.29 -7.67
C VAL A 92 -21.45 -19.26 -8.46
N GLY A 93 -21.53 -19.04 -9.77
CA GLY A 93 -21.95 -20.04 -10.72
C GLY A 93 -20.71 -20.84 -11.07
N VAL A 94 -20.67 -22.09 -10.65
CA VAL A 94 -19.73 -23.07 -11.19
C VAL A 94 -19.65 -22.82 -12.70
N PRO A 95 -18.46 -22.57 -13.29
CA PRO A 95 -18.37 -22.52 -14.73
C PRO A 95 -18.84 -23.86 -15.23
N LYS A 96 -20.01 -23.93 -15.85
CA LYS A 96 -20.40 -25.06 -16.66
C LYS A 96 -19.37 -25.11 -17.78
N VAL A 97 -18.36 -25.94 -17.60
CA VAL A 97 -17.53 -26.45 -18.69
C VAL A 97 -18.51 -27.09 -19.63
N LYS A 98 -18.87 -26.38 -20.71
CA LYS A 98 -19.53 -27.02 -21.84
C LYS A 98 -18.56 -28.09 -22.32
N SER A 99 -18.82 -29.32 -21.94
CA SER A 99 -18.20 -30.48 -22.57
C SER A 99 -18.65 -30.44 -24.03
N VAL A 100 -17.78 -29.97 -24.90
CA VAL A 100 -17.89 -30.20 -26.34
C VAL A 100 -17.48 -31.65 -26.55
N LEU A 101 -18.39 -32.55 -26.28
CA LEU A 101 -18.41 -33.85 -26.90
C LEU A 101 -18.90 -33.65 -28.35
N GLY A 102 -17.97 -33.30 -29.23
CA GLY A 102 -18.14 -33.32 -30.68
C GLY A 102 -17.70 -34.66 -31.20
N SER A 103 -18.62 -35.32 -31.86
CA SER A 103 -18.57 -36.55 -32.60
C SER A 103 -17.25 -36.89 -33.28
N ALA A 104 -16.90 -38.15 -33.20
CA ALA A 104 -15.85 -38.83 -33.95
C ALA A 104 -15.95 -38.55 -35.46
N GLY A 105 -14.90 -38.00 -36.04
CA GLY A 105 -14.62 -37.98 -37.47
C GLY A 105 -13.20 -38.51 -37.70
N THR A 106 -13.15 -39.64 -38.35
CA THR A 106 -11.95 -40.38 -38.78
C THR A 106 -11.14 -39.61 -39.82
N GLY A 107 -9.82 -39.58 -39.67
CA GLY A 107 -8.92 -39.46 -40.83
C GLY A 107 -7.80 -38.44 -40.69
N GLY A 108 -6.54 -38.93 -40.79
CA GLY A 108 -5.39 -38.15 -41.21
C GLY A 108 -4.19 -38.11 -40.26
N ALA A 109 -3.26 -39.03 -40.51
CA ALA A 109 -1.90 -39.02 -39.93
C ALA A 109 -1.09 -37.79 -40.41
N GLY A 110 -0.29 -37.20 -39.53
CA GLY A 110 0.78 -36.28 -39.95
C GLY A 110 1.19 -35.24 -38.87
N ALA A 111 2.46 -35.32 -38.46
CA ALA A 111 3.27 -34.37 -37.75
C ALA A 111 3.21 -34.41 -36.21
N ALA A 112 3.99 -35.33 -35.67
CA ALA A 112 4.52 -35.25 -34.32
C ALA A 112 5.67 -34.20 -34.30
N GLY A 113 5.59 -33.23 -33.39
CA GLY A 113 6.68 -32.29 -33.14
C GLY A 113 6.18 -30.91 -32.73
N GLY A 114 5.83 -30.68 -31.46
CA GLY A 114 5.53 -29.36 -31.01
C GLY A 114 4.55 -29.20 -29.83
N ALA A 115 4.10 -30.29 -29.24
CA ALA A 115 3.02 -30.27 -28.25
C ALA A 115 3.44 -30.55 -26.81
N GLU A 116 4.70 -30.76 -26.51
CA GLU A 116 5.13 -31.25 -25.19
C GLU A 116 5.51 -30.11 -24.22
N ALA A 117 5.89 -28.94 -24.70
CA ALA A 117 6.24 -27.76 -23.86
C ALA A 117 4.99 -27.07 -23.25
N ALA A 118 3.79 -27.36 -23.74
CA ALA A 118 2.57 -26.68 -23.29
C ALA A 118 1.78 -27.48 -22.20
N ARG A 119 2.21 -28.68 -21.81
CA ARG A 119 1.46 -29.56 -20.89
C ARG A 119 1.90 -29.56 -19.43
N VAL A 120 3.04 -28.92 -19.05
CA VAL A 120 3.60 -28.95 -17.69
C VAL A 120 2.88 -28.01 -16.70
N GLY A 121 1.91 -27.20 -17.14
CA GLY A 121 1.21 -26.23 -16.31
C GLY A 121 -0.27 -26.50 -15.99
N GLN A 122 -0.85 -27.64 -16.41
CA GLN A 122 -2.31 -27.80 -16.40
C GLN A 122 -2.91 -28.51 -15.16
N ASP A 123 -2.11 -29.08 -14.27
CA ASP A 123 -2.61 -29.91 -13.15
C ASP A 123 -2.59 -29.27 -11.76
N ARG A 124 -2.24 -27.99 -11.63
CA ARG A 124 -2.36 -27.32 -10.34
C ARG A 124 -3.77 -26.75 -10.17
N PRO A 125 -4.40 -26.97 -8.99
CA PRO A 125 -5.70 -26.37 -8.71
C PRO A 125 -5.60 -24.84 -8.86
N ALA A 126 -6.67 -24.25 -9.42
CA ALA A 126 -6.74 -22.80 -9.58
C ALA A 126 -6.55 -22.12 -8.21
N PHE A 127 -5.61 -21.18 -8.13
CA PHE A 127 -5.42 -20.35 -6.94
C PHE A 127 -6.70 -19.57 -6.63
N ARG A 128 -7.18 -19.66 -5.41
CA ARG A 128 -8.23 -18.84 -4.86
C ARG A 128 -8.09 -18.78 -3.33
N PRO A 129 -7.98 -17.58 -2.73
CA PRO A 129 -8.06 -17.45 -1.29
C PRO A 129 -9.46 -17.83 -0.78
N THR A 130 -9.54 -18.27 0.47
CA THR A 130 -10.84 -18.56 1.13
C THR A 130 -11.53 -17.27 1.48
N ASP A 131 -12.82 -17.15 1.14
CA ASP A 131 -13.64 -16.02 1.55
C ASP A 131 -13.73 -15.96 3.09
N VAL A 132 -13.59 -14.77 3.65
CA VAL A 132 -13.54 -14.57 5.11
C VAL A 132 -14.82 -13.92 5.65
N GLY A 133 -15.65 -13.38 4.75
CA GLY A 133 -16.85 -12.63 5.11
C GLY A 133 -16.56 -11.27 5.79
N PRO A 134 -17.59 -10.53 6.13
CA PRO A 134 -17.45 -9.20 6.73
C PRO A 134 -16.90 -9.29 8.16
N MET A 135 -16.13 -8.28 8.58
CA MET A 135 -15.69 -8.14 9.96
C MET A 135 -16.82 -7.80 10.92
N HIS A 136 -17.77 -7.01 10.46
CA HIS A 136 -18.91 -6.51 11.23
C HIS A 136 -20.19 -6.64 10.41
N GLN A 137 -21.14 -7.48 10.85
CA GLN A 137 -22.38 -7.75 10.11
C GLN A 137 -23.22 -6.49 9.88
N SER A 138 -23.28 -5.59 10.87
CA SER A 138 -24.07 -4.36 10.82
C SER A 138 -23.41 -3.24 10.00
N TRP A 139 -22.12 -3.37 9.67
CA TRP A 139 -21.30 -2.33 9.03
C TRP A 139 -20.48 -2.94 7.89
N SER A 140 -21.16 -3.54 6.94
CA SER A 140 -20.53 -4.15 5.78
C SER A 140 -21.25 -3.78 4.50
N ALA A 141 -20.51 -3.77 3.40
CA ALA A 141 -21.08 -3.71 2.08
C ALA A 141 -21.30 -5.13 1.51
N PRO A 142 -22.21 -5.29 0.56
CA PRO A 142 -22.34 -6.57 -0.16
C PRO A 142 -21.01 -6.99 -0.78
N GLY A 143 -20.56 -8.21 -0.47
CA GLY A 143 -19.30 -8.77 -0.95
C GLY A 143 -18.08 -8.48 -0.07
N ASP A 144 -18.27 -7.91 1.12
CA ASP A 144 -17.18 -7.75 2.09
C ASP A 144 -16.59 -9.12 2.45
N GLY A 145 -15.25 -9.20 2.31
CA GLY A 145 -14.50 -10.42 2.60
C GLY A 145 -14.61 -11.53 1.55
N GLU A 146 -15.32 -11.28 0.44
CA GLU A 146 -15.37 -12.19 -0.70
C GLU A 146 -14.28 -11.84 -1.72
N TRP A 147 -13.56 -12.85 -2.20
CA TRP A 147 -12.44 -12.65 -3.11
C TRP A 147 -12.89 -12.60 -4.57
N VAL A 148 -12.54 -11.52 -5.24
CA VAL A 148 -12.80 -11.29 -6.67
C VAL A 148 -11.50 -11.43 -7.45
N PRO A 149 -11.46 -12.23 -8.55
CA PRO A 149 -10.25 -12.37 -9.35
C PRO A 149 -9.83 -11.04 -9.99
N ILE A 150 -8.54 -10.79 -10.00
CA ILE A 150 -7.92 -9.75 -10.82
C ILE A 150 -7.48 -10.43 -12.12
N LEU A 151 -8.13 -10.08 -13.21
CA LEU A 151 -7.77 -10.57 -14.53
C LEU A 151 -6.59 -9.77 -15.05
N THR A 152 -5.53 -10.46 -15.42
CA THR A 152 -4.31 -9.84 -15.95
C THR A 152 -4.03 -10.32 -17.36
N ARG A 153 -3.45 -9.45 -18.16
CA ARG A 153 -3.13 -9.72 -19.56
C ARG A 153 -2.23 -10.96 -19.71
N GLY A 154 -2.56 -11.83 -20.67
CA GLY A 154 -1.75 -12.99 -21.04
C GLY A 154 -1.79 -14.16 -20.03
N VAL A 155 -2.58 -14.02 -18.96
CA VAL A 155 -2.71 -15.04 -17.92
C VAL A 155 -4.10 -15.69 -18.00
N ARG A 156 -4.16 -16.99 -18.24
CA ARG A 156 -5.44 -17.72 -18.37
C ARG A 156 -6.16 -17.93 -17.04
N GLN A 157 -5.41 -18.12 -15.96
CA GLN A 157 -5.95 -18.32 -14.61
C GLN A 157 -5.56 -17.14 -13.73
N PRO A 158 -6.45 -16.60 -12.91
CA PRO A 158 -6.12 -15.53 -11.99
C PRO A 158 -4.94 -15.90 -11.08
N LEU A 159 -3.95 -15.04 -11.00
CA LEU A 159 -2.80 -15.13 -10.08
C LEU A 159 -2.93 -14.17 -8.91
N MET A 160 -3.90 -13.27 -9.00
CA MET A 160 -4.20 -12.26 -7.99
C MET A 160 -5.70 -12.20 -7.75
N PHE A 161 -6.08 -11.94 -6.51
CA PHE A 161 -7.46 -11.69 -6.10
C PHE A 161 -7.50 -10.43 -5.25
N LYS A 162 -8.67 -9.80 -5.20
CA LYS A 162 -8.91 -8.63 -4.33
C LYS A 162 -10.17 -8.81 -3.52
N THR A 163 -10.18 -8.22 -2.34
CA THR A 163 -11.36 -8.12 -1.49
C THR A 163 -11.42 -6.75 -0.81
N LEU A 164 -12.58 -6.41 -0.31
CA LEU A 164 -12.83 -5.22 0.49
C LEU A 164 -13.39 -5.63 1.84
N LEU A 165 -13.00 -4.93 2.87
CA LEU A 165 -13.56 -5.03 4.21
C LEU A 165 -13.85 -3.63 4.76
N HIS A 166 -14.91 -3.51 5.56
CA HIS A 166 -15.18 -2.34 6.39
C HIS A 166 -14.80 -2.68 7.84
N PRO A 167 -13.57 -2.31 8.26
CA PRO A 167 -12.98 -2.86 9.48
C PRO A 167 -13.25 -2.04 10.74
N ASP A 168 -14.01 -0.94 10.66
CA ASP A 168 -14.23 0.00 11.78
C ASP A 168 -15.72 0.27 12.01
N GLU A 169 -16.26 -0.20 13.14
CA GLU A 169 -17.66 -0.01 13.51
C GLU A 169 -18.04 1.46 13.73
N SER A 170 -17.07 2.31 14.03
CA SER A 170 -17.32 3.74 14.25
C SER A 170 -17.22 4.59 12.99
N ARG A 171 -16.77 3.98 11.86
CA ARG A 171 -16.52 4.65 10.58
C ARG A 171 -16.94 3.74 9.42
N SER A 172 -18.19 3.85 8.99
CA SER A 172 -18.72 3.09 7.84
C SER A 172 -17.97 3.39 6.52
N TRP A 173 -17.25 4.50 6.47
CA TRP A 173 -16.41 4.91 5.34
C TRP A 173 -14.94 4.47 5.48
N ALA A 174 -14.58 3.79 6.56
CA ALA A 174 -13.25 3.18 6.68
C ALA A 174 -13.19 1.92 5.83
N GLU A 175 -12.25 1.88 4.91
CA GLU A 175 -12.13 0.84 3.89
C GLU A 175 -10.77 0.18 3.99
N LEU A 176 -10.76 -1.14 3.86
CA LEU A 176 -9.55 -1.96 3.78
C LEU A 176 -9.61 -2.80 2.50
N PHE A 177 -8.88 -2.35 1.48
CA PHE A 177 -8.69 -3.09 0.24
C PHE A 177 -7.52 -4.06 0.41
N VAL A 178 -7.73 -5.32 0.09
CA VAL A 178 -6.68 -6.34 0.17
C VAL A 178 -6.49 -7.02 -1.17
N VAL A 179 -5.25 -7.19 -1.57
CA VAL A 179 -4.85 -8.00 -2.73
C VAL A 179 -4.10 -9.23 -2.24
N ALA A 180 -4.49 -10.40 -2.72
CA ALA A 180 -3.82 -11.68 -2.51
C ALA A 180 -3.00 -12.04 -3.75
N LEU A 181 -1.71 -12.30 -3.58
CA LEU A 181 -0.75 -12.65 -4.62
C LEU A 181 -0.32 -14.11 -4.46
N ASP A 182 -0.45 -14.92 -5.50
CA ASP A 182 0.02 -16.31 -5.51
C ASP A 182 1.54 -16.40 -5.63
N LEU A 183 2.24 -16.57 -4.53
CA LEU A 183 3.70 -16.65 -4.50
C LEU A 183 4.27 -17.94 -5.11
N GLU A 184 3.47 -18.96 -5.40
CA GLU A 184 3.94 -20.12 -6.12
C GLU A 184 4.13 -19.81 -7.61
N ARG A 185 3.38 -18.84 -8.15
CA ARG A 185 3.38 -18.45 -9.57
C ARG A 185 3.83 -17.02 -9.84
N LEU A 186 3.95 -16.19 -8.79
CA LEU A 186 4.38 -14.79 -8.87
C LEU A 186 5.74 -14.59 -8.20
N ASP A 187 6.54 -13.75 -8.80
CA ASP A 187 7.76 -13.19 -8.24
C ASP A 187 7.51 -11.75 -7.79
N VAL A 188 8.01 -11.39 -6.61
CA VAL A 188 7.91 -10.03 -6.07
C VAL A 188 9.31 -9.49 -5.92
N ARG A 189 9.55 -8.32 -6.48
CA ARG A 189 10.85 -7.66 -6.48
C ARG A 189 10.79 -6.31 -5.80
N LEU A 190 11.88 -5.95 -5.13
CA LEU A 190 12.04 -4.69 -4.41
C LEU A 190 12.96 -3.75 -5.18
N VAL A 191 12.56 -2.48 -5.33
CA VAL A 191 13.34 -1.42 -5.97
C VAL A 191 13.52 -0.26 -5.02
N ALA A 192 14.75 0.19 -4.85
CA ALA A 192 15.05 1.41 -4.10
C ALA A 192 14.59 2.64 -4.88
N GLY A 193 13.95 3.58 -4.19
CA GLY A 193 13.58 4.86 -4.78
C GLY A 193 14.78 5.74 -5.10
N SER A 194 14.56 6.78 -5.89
CA SER A 194 15.63 7.72 -6.29
C SER A 194 16.24 8.49 -5.12
N LYS A 195 15.48 8.65 -4.03
CA LYS A 195 15.92 9.34 -2.81
C LYS A 195 15.77 8.45 -1.55
N GLU A 196 14.66 7.72 -1.44
CA GLU A 196 14.35 6.95 -0.24
C GLU A 196 14.32 5.41 -0.48
N PRO A 197 14.70 4.63 0.53
CA PRO A 197 15.32 5.07 1.78
C PRO A 197 16.75 5.58 1.53
N GLN A 198 17.16 6.60 2.30
CA GLN A 198 18.53 7.14 2.22
C GLN A 198 19.52 6.11 2.79
N ALA A 199 20.63 5.94 2.09
CA ALA A 199 21.69 5.08 2.57
C ALA A 199 22.28 5.60 3.89
N ASN A 200 22.52 4.73 4.84
CA ASN A 200 23.13 5.08 6.12
C ASN A 200 24.47 4.37 6.36
N ASN A 201 25.08 3.84 5.30
CA ASN A 201 26.40 3.22 5.35
C ASN A 201 27.20 3.51 4.06
N LYS A 202 28.54 3.52 4.18
CA LYS A 202 29.45 3.84 3.08
C LYS A 202 29.33 2.88 1.89
N ALA A 203 29.08 1.60 2.12
CA ALA A 203 28.98 0.62 1.04
C ALA A 203 27.80 0.90 0.09
N ALA A 204 26.78 1.59 0.58
CA ALA A 204 25.59 1.93 -0.17
C ALA A 204 25.64 3.31 -0.86
N GLU A 205 26.66 4.13 -0.62
CA GLU A 205 26.78 5.47 -1.22
C GLU A 205 26.89 5.41 -2.75
N SER A 206 27.55 4.38 -3.30
CA SER A 206 27.73 4.18 -4.75
C SER A 206 26.58 3.40 -5.40
N TYR A 207 25.56 2.97 -4.64
CA TYR A 207 24.45 2.18 -5.19
C TYR A 207 23.68 2.96 -6.26
N GLN A 208 23.57 2.37 -7.46
CA GLN A 208 22.87 2.98 -8.59
C GLN A 208 21.36 2.75 -8.46
N ARG A 209 20.64 3.81 -8.14
CA ARG A 209 19.18 3.77 -7.91
C ARG A 209 18.43 3.86 -9.23
N LEU A 210 17.90 2.74 -9.72
CA LEU A 210 17.05 2.73 -10.91
C LEU A 210 15.73 3.47 -10.68
N ALA A 211 15.09 3.20 -9.54
CA ALA A 211 13.86 3.85 -9.07
C ALA A 211 12.65 3.72 -10.02
N LYS A 212 12.71 2.76 -10.92
CA LYS A 212 11.64 2.36 -11.86
C LYS A 212 11.75 0.86 -12.14
N ILE A 213 10.71 0.27 -12.69
CA ILE A 213 10.74 -1.12 -13.14
C ILE A 213 11.74 -1.21 -14.31
N PRO A 214 12.69 -2.19 -14.29
CA PRO A 214 13.64 -2.39 -15.38
C PRO A 214 12.92 -2.54 -16.72
N GLU A 215 13.41 -1.87 -17.77
CA GLU A 215 12.75 -1.87 -19.08
C GLU A 215 12.51 -3.27 -19.67
N PRO A 216 13.45 -4.23 -19.57
CA PRO A 216 13.20 -5.59 -20.05
C PRO A 216 12.05 -6.30 -19.36
N GLU A 217 11.72 -5.93 -18.12
CA GLU A 217 10.68 -6.56 -17.30
C GLU A 217 9.31 -5.89 -17.43
N GLN A 218 9.26 -4.66 -17.97
CA GLN A 218 8.00 -3.93 -18.14
C GLN A 218 7.00 -4.67 -19.05
N ALA A 219 7.48 -5.47 -20.00
CA ALA A 219 6.61 -6.25 -20.88
C ALA A 219 5.76 -7.29 -20.12
N SER A 220 6.27 -7.80 -19.00
CA SER A 220 5.66 -8.88 -18.20
C SER A 220 5.16 -8.45 -16.83
N VAL A 221 5.39 -7.21 -16.41
CA VAL A 221 4.91 -6.72 -15.10
C VAL A 221 3.39 -6.72 -15.04
N LEU A 222 2.85 -7.20 -13.92
CA LEU A 222 1.42 -7.30 -13.67
C LEU A 222 0.90 -6.22 -12.72
N ALA A 223 1.67 -5.93 -11.66
CA ALA A 223 1.29 -4.98 -10.62
C ALA A 223 2.51 -4.37 -9.95
N ALA A 224 2.30 -3.27 -9.21
CA ALA A 224 3.26 -2.72 -8.29
C ALA A 224 2.56 -2.08 -7.09
N PHE A 225 3.28 -1.98 -5.97
CA PHE A 225 2.76 -1.37 -4.75
C PHE A 225 3.87 -0.67 -3.97
N ASN A 226 3.47 0.26 -3.12
CA ASN A 226 4.41 1.08 -2.36
C ASN A 226 5.31 0.27 -1.43
N GLY A 227 6.50 0.80 -1.17
CA GLY A 227 7.43 0.29 -0.19
C GLY A 227 7.18 0.82 1.22
N GLY A 228 8.26 0.89 2.00
CA GLY A 228 8.21 1.22 3.41
C GLY A 228 8.38 2.71 3.73
N PHE A 229 8.63 2.97 4.99
CA PHE A 229 8.84 4.31 5.53
C PHE A 229 10.11 4.97 5.02
N MET A 230 10.12 6.30 4.98
CA MET A 230 11.32 7.11 4.75
C MET A 230 12.36 6.87 5.86
N THR A 231 13.61 7.10 5.56
CA THR A 231 14.70 6.89 6.53
C THR A 231 14.55 7.75 7.77
N GLU A 232 14.10 9.00 7.63
CA GLU A 232 13.84 9.91 8.76
C GLU A 232 12.73 9.39 9.71
N HIS A 233 11.85 8.51 9.23
CA HIS A 233 10.75 7.92 10.01
C HIS A 233 11.13 6.58 10.65
N GLY A 234 12.34 6.48 11.18
CA GLY A 234 12.77 5.34 11.99
C GLY A 234 13.98 4.58 11.46
N GLY A 235 14.51 4.89 10.27
CA GLY A 235 15.70 4.25 9.72
C GLY A 235 15.56 2.74 9.58
N TRP A 236 14.44 2.29 9.02
CA TRP A 236 14.11 0.86 8.85
C TRP A 236 14.92 0.24 7.72
N GLY A 237 15.52 -0.92 8.00
CA GLY A 237 16.46 -1.60 7.14
C GLY A 237 15.93 -1.93 5.74
N MET A 238 16.83 -1.86 4.78
CA MET A 238 16.60 -2.31 3.41
C MET A 238 17.85 -2.97 2.85
N PHE A 239 17.69 -4.16 2.30
CA PHE A 239 18.71 -4.91 1.57
C PHE A 239 18.16 -5.30 0.20
N THR A 240 18.91 -5.01 -0.84
CA THR A 240 18.58 -5.39 -2.23
C THR A 240 19.85 -5.41 -3.04
N ASP A 241 19.91 -6.18 -4.13
CA ASP A 241 21.04 -6.30 -5.03
C ASP A 241 22.40 -6.57 -4.32
N GLY A 242 22.35 -7.40 -3.27
CA GLY A 242 23.52 -7.74 -2.46
C GLY A 242 24.01 -6.64 -1.51
N ILE A 243 23.32 -5.48 -1.45
CA ILE A 243 23.76 -4.31 -0.68
C ILE A 243 22.73 -3.97 0.40
N SER A 244 23.20 -3.77 1.63
CA SER A 244 22.40 -3.18 2.70
C SER A 244 22.37 -1.66 2.53
N LEU A 245 21.27 -1.11 2.03
CA LEU A 245 21.11 0.34 1.86
C LEU A 245 20.89 1.04 3.20
N VAL A 246 20.11 0.41 4.07
CA VAL A 246 19.86 0.88 5.43
C VAL A 246 20.11 -0.29 6.37
N THR A 247 20.95 -0.05 7.38
CA THR A 247 21.26 -1.03 8.41
C THR A 247 19.99 -1.47 9.12
N PRO A 248 19.73 -2.79 9.27
CA PRO A 248 18.51 -3.27 9.89
C PRO A 248 18.49 -3.04 11.41
N ARG A 249 17.28 -2.87 11.94
CA ARG A 249 17.00 -2.81 13.37
C ARG A 249 16.48 -4.15 13.87
N ASP A 250 16.93 -4.60 15.03
CA ASP A 250 16.57 -5.89 15.60
C ASP A 250 15.09 -6.06 15.89
N ASN A 251 14.43 -5.01 16.34
CA ASN A 251 13.02 -4.99 16.66
C ASN A 251 12.09 -4.66 15.46
N GLY A 252 12.65 -4.31 14.29
CA GLY A 252 11.86 -4.02 13.11
C GLY A 252 11.21 -5.29 12.56
N CYS A 253 9.96 -5.20 12.12
CA CYS A 253 9.32 -6.24 11.32
C CYS A 253 9.90 -6.21 9.91
N ALA A 254 10.16 -7.35 9.30
CA ALA A 254 10.75 -7.42 7.97
C ALA A 254 10.06 -8.44 7.08
N LEU A 255 9.84 -8.06 5.82
CA LEU A 255 9.51 -8.97 4.72
C LEU A 255 10.80 -9.36 4.03
N PHE A 256 11.04 -10.64 3.90
CA PHE A 256 12.18 -11.27 3.21
C PHE A 256 11.72 -12.03 1.99
N ALA A 257 12.51 -11.95 0.91
CA ALA A 257 12.49 -12.92 -0.19
C ALA A 257 13.82 -13.68 -0.22
N TYR A 258 13.74 -14.98 -0.41
CA TYR A 258 14.89 -15.87 -0.37
C TYR A 258 15.26 -16.43 -1.75
N LYS A 259 16.52 -16.88 -1.89
CA LYS A 259 17.06 -17.49 -3.11
C LYS A 259 16.25 -18.71 -3.57
N ASP A 260 15.66 -19.48 -2.66
CA ASP A 260 14.79 -20.61 -2.97
C ASP A 260 13.39 -20.21 -3.47
N GLY A 261 13.05 -18.91 -3.42
CA GLY A 261 11.78 -18.33 -3.83
C GLY A 261 10.72 -18.31 -2.77
N SER A 262 11.05 -18.68 -1.53
CA SER A 262 10.19 -18.51 -0.38
C SER A 262 10.21 -17.09 0.17
N PHE A 263 9.19 -16.77 0.97
CA PHE A 263 9.05 -15.49 1.66
C PHE A 263 8.81 -15.71 3.13
N LYS A 264 9.31 -14.78 3.98
CA LYS A 264 8.99 -14.76 5.41
C LYS A 264 8.72 -13.33 5.88
N ILE A 265 7.84 -13.20 6.86
CA ILE A 265 7.63 -11.95 7.61
C ILE A 265 7.80 -12.27 9.10
N GLY A 266 8.53 -11.41 9.80
CA GLY A 266 8.72 -11.54 11.25
C GLY A 266 9.63 -10.45 11.80
N THR A 267 9.79 -10.45 13.11
CA THR A 267 10.75 -9.59 13.80
C THR A 267 12.17 -9.93 13.33
N PHE A 268 12.95 -8.91 12.92
CA PHE A 268 14.25 -9.10 12.26
C PHE A 268 15.22 -9.94 13.08
N SER A 269 15.28 -9.75 14.40
CA SER A 269 16.18 -10.53 15.25
C SER A 269 15.93 -12.05 15.15
N THR A 270 14.69 -12.48 14.89
CA THR A 270 14.35 -13.90 14.70
C THR A 270 14.72 -14.41 13.30
N LEU A 271 14.82 -13.52 12.32
CA LEU A 271 15.15 -13.87 10.93
C LEU A 271 16.61 -13.54 10.56
N ARG A 272 17.39 -12.92 11.46
CA ARG A 272 18.76 -12.47 11.21
C ARG A 272 19.66 -13.58 10.64
N ALA A 273 19.57 -14.80 11.17
CA ALA A 273 20.38 -15.92 10.72
C ALA A 273 20.12 -16.32 9.25
N THR A 274 19.01 -15.90 8.68
CA THR A 274 18.63 -16.22 7.29
C THR A 274 19.03 -15.14 6.28
N VAL A 275 19.66 -14.04 6.70
CA VAL A 275 20.12 -12.94 5.83
C VAL A 275 21.05 -13.42 4.70
N PRO A 276 21.98 -14.39 4.89
CA PRO A 276 22.82 -14.88 3.80
C PRO A 276 22.05 -15.51 2.62
N ASP A 277 20.84 -16.00 2.88
CA ASP A 277 19.97 -16.61 1.86
C ASP A 277 18.97 -15.63 1.26
N ALA A 278 18.92 -14.39 1.77
CA ALA A 278 18.02 -13.36 1.30
C ALA A 278 18.46 -12.84 -0.08
N VAL A 279 17.48 -12.67 -0.97
CA VAL A 279 17.63 -11.88 -2.20
C VAL A 279 17.42 -10.40 -1.87
N TRP A 280 16.40 -10.12 -1.07
CA TRP A 280 16.13 -8.79 -0.53
C TRP A 280 15.33 -8.89 0.77
N TYR A 281 15.37 -7.85 1.57
CA TYR A 281 14.43 -7.60 2.64
C TYR A 281 14.12 -6.12 2.79
N ARG A 282 12.92 -5.83 3.31
CA ARG A 282 12.48 -4.48 3.68
C ARG A 282 11.84 -4.50 5.05
N GLN A 283 12.31 -3.60 5.92
CA GLN A 283 11.76 -3.44 7.26
C GLN A 283 10.75 -2.30 7.33
N GLY A 284 9.86 -2.43 8.30
CA GLY A 284 9.05 -1.37 8.86
C GLY A 284 9.17 -1.34 10.38
N PRO A 285 8.26 -0.63 11.06
CA PRO A 285 8.14 -0.68 12.52
C PRO A 285 7.98 -2.12 13.04
N GLU A 286 7.94 -2.28 14.35
CA GLU A 286 7.64 -3.58 14.98
C GLU A 286 6.41 -4.24 14.33
N CYS A 287 6.36 -5.57 14.26
CA CYS A 287 5.23 -6.27 13.66
C CYS A 287 3.92 -5.86 14.36
N MET A 288 2.93 -5.42 13.57
CA MET A 288 1.61 -5.05 14.08
C MET A 288 0.90 -6.26 14.73
N ALA A 289 1.14 -7.42 14.16
CA ALA A 289 0.76 -8.71 14.71
C ALA A 289 1.85 -9.73 14.40
N GLU A 290 2.06 -10.68 15.30
CA GLU A 290 2.97 -11.81 15.12
C GLU A 290 2.37 -13.06 15.76
N ASN A 291 2.45 -14.19 15.07
CA ASN A 291 1.84 -15.46 15.52
C ASN A 291 0.33 -15.36 15.82
N GLY A 292 -0.40 -14.52 15.08
CA GLY A 292 -1.83 -14.31 15.24
C GLY A 292 -2.23 -13.42 16.42
N LYS A 293 -1.27 -12.78 17.08
CA LYS A 293 -1.52 -11.89 18.23
C LYS A 293 -1.13 -10.46 17.88
N LEU A 294 -2.02 -9.52 18.19
CA LEU A 294 -1.73 -8.09 18.07
C LEU A 294 -0.55 -7.70 18.98
N HIS A 295 0.28 -6.81 18.47
CA HIS A 295 1.35 -6.22 19.28
C HIS A 295 0.74 -5.44 20.47
N PRO A 296 1.25 -5.65 21.72
CA PRO A 296 0.69 -4.97 22.90
C PRO A 296 0.63 -3.44 22.78
N GLY A 297 1.61 -2.85 22.09
CA GLY A 297 1.63 -1.41 21.82
C GLY A 297 0.46 -0.88 21.00
N LEU A 298 -0.23 -1.73 20.21
CA LEU A 298 -1.46 -1.36 19.50
C LEU A 298 -2.70 -1.32 20.40
N LEU A 299 -2.62 -1.89 21.59
CA LEU A 299 -3.69 -1.92 22.58
C LEU A 299 -3.52 -0.81 23.64
N ALA A 300 -2.37 -0.15 23.65
CA ALA A 300 -2.06 0.95 24.57
C ALA A 300 -2.67 2.27 24.05
N SER A 301 -2.91 3.21 24.96
CA SER A 301 -3.47 4.54 24.64
C SER A 301 -2.53 5.43 23.80
N HIS A 302 -1.30 4.98 23.50
CA HIS A 302 -0.29 5.75 22.76
C HIS A 302 0.42 4.90 21.71
N VAL A 303 -0.18 4.78 20.52
CA VAL A 303 0.31 3.94 19.42
C VAL A 303 1.31 4.72 18.54
N ARG A 304 2.42 5.20 19.10
CA ARG A 304 3.39 6.04 18.37
C ARG A 304 4.25 5.31 17.32
N LYS A 305 4.38 4.00 17.42
CA LYS A 305 5.34 3.23 16.59
C LYS A 305 4.90 3.04 15.14
N TRP A 306 3.62 3.11 14.84
CA TRP A 306 3.04 2.82 13.53
C TRP A 306 2.44 4.05 12.84
N GLY A 307 3.15 5.13 12.85
CA GLY A 307 2.77 6.43 12.31
C GLY A 307 2.59 7.43 13.45
N ALA A 308 3.27 8.57 13.29
CA ALA A 308 3.38 9.58 14.31
C ALA A 308 2.01 10.17 14.60
N THR A 309 1.51 9.92 15.81
CA THR A 309 0.39 10.63 16.36
C THR A 309 0.63 10.87 17.84
N LEU A 310 0.12 11.99 18.35
CA LEU A 310 0.21 12.30 19.77
C LEU A 310 -0.63 11.32 20.59
N ASP A 311 -1.71 10.80 20.03
CA ASP A 311 -2.66 9.90 20.69
C ASP A 311 -2.73 8.49 20.09
N GLY A 312 -1.98 8.22 19.00
CA GLY A 312 -1.95 6.91 18.32
C GLY A 312 -3.21 6.53 17.57
N GLU A 313 -4.19 7.40 17.50
CA GLU A 313 -5.48 7.17 16.85
C GLU A 313 -5.64 7.89 15.51
N THR A 314 -4.54 8.35 14.90
CA THR A 314 -4.62 9.05 13.62
C THR A 314 -5.31 8.21 12.57
N VAL A 315 -6.39 8.76 12.06
CA VAL A 315 -7.19 8.20 10.98
C VAL A 315 -6.63 8.69 9.66
N ILE A 316 -5.92 7.83 8.96
CA ILE A 316 -5.18 8.16 7.74
C ILE A 316 -5.13 6.94 6.81
N ARG A 317 -4.71 7.13 5.57
CA ARG A 317 -4.39 6.05 4.65
C ARG A 317 -3.14 5.31 5.11
N ARG A 318 -3.23 3.97 5.19
CA ARG A 318 -2.16 3.08 5.62
C ARG A 318 -2.01 1.94 4.62
N SER A 319 -0.82 1.37 4.56
CA SER A 319 -0.58 0.12 3.84
C SER A 319 0.12 -0.90 4.71
N ALA A 320 -0.06 -2.18 4.39
CA ALA A 320 0.57 -3.29 5.09
C ALA A 320 0.80 -4.46 4.14
N VAL A 321 1.74 -5.33 4.51
CA VAL A 321 1.93 -6.63 3.89
C VAL A 321 1.86 -7.73 4.94
N ALA A 322 1.41 -8.90 4.52
CA ALA A 322 1.33 -10.07 5.37
C ALA A 322 1.44 -11.35 4.54
N LEU A 323 1.76 -12.47 5.17
CA LEU A 323 1.74 -13.79 4.54
C LEU A 323 0.63 -14.65 5.14
N ASP A 324 0.12 -15.58 4.37
CA ASP A 324 -0.66 -16.68 4.93
C ASP A 324 0.23 -17.60 5.77
N ARG A 325 -0.38 -18.53 6.53
CA ARG A 325 0.38 -19.46 7.39
C ARG A 325 1.38 -20.35 6.63
N ALA A 326 1.09 -20.63 5.36
CA ALA A 326 1.93 -21.48 4.53
C ALA A 326 3.06 -20.72 3.82
N GLY A 327 3.04 -19.37 3.87
CA GLY A 327 4.00 -18.52 3.14
C GLY A 327 3.79 -18.56 1.62
N LYS A 328 2.61 -18.97 1.16
CA LYS A 328 2.28 -19.13 -0.27
C LYS A 328 1.49 -17.96 -0.85
N ILE A 329 0.84 -17.18 0.01
CA ILE A 329 0.05 -16.02 -0.37
C ILE A 329 0.65 -14.80 0.30
N LEU A 330 1.05 -13.80 -0.51
CA LEU A 330 1.35 -12.47 0.00
C LEU A 330 0.09 -11.62 -0.10
N PHE A 331 -0.33 -11.08 1.03
CA PHE A 331 -1.38 -10.08 1.07
C PHE A 331 -0.76 -8.70 1.12
N PHE A 332 -1.19 -7.82 0.21
CA PHE A 332 -0.97 -6.38 0.32
C PHE A 332 -2.29 -5.72 0.67
N ALA A 333 -2.26 -4.84 1.65
CA ALA A 333 -3.43 -4.08 2.08
C ALA A 333 -3.19 -2.58 1.95
N ILE A 334 -4.23 -1.87 1.54
CA ILE A 334 -4.28 -0.41 1.56
C ILE A 334 -5.62 0.03 2.14
N THR A 335 -5.59 1.06 2.99
CA THR A 335 -6.77 1.53 3.70
C THR A 335 -7.09 2.97 3.35
N ASN A 336 -8.35 3.34 3.58
CA ASN A 336 -8.75 4.73 3.73
C ASN A 336 -9.33 4.92 5.13
N HIS A 337 -9.02 6.05 5.78
CA HIS A 337 -9.60 6.49 7.05
C HIS A 337 -9.54 5.44 8.18
N THR A 338 -8.37 4.80 8.37
CA THR A 338 -8.21 3.79 9.42
C THR A 338 -7.11 4.15 10.42
N THR A 339 -7.20 3.54 11.60
CA THR A 339 -6.13 3.54 12.61
C THR A 339 -5.22 2.33 12.44
N ALA A 340 -4.03 2.34 13.06
CA ALA A 340 -3.12 1.19 13.03
C ALA A 340 -3.73 -0.08 13.65
N PRO A 341 -4.41 -0.03 14.82
CA PRO A 341 -5.08 -1.21 15.39
C PRO A 341 -6.16 -1.81 14.47
N VAL A 342 -6.91 -0.94 13.77
CA VAL A 342 -7.98 -1.37 12.85
C VAL A 342 -7.38 -2.10 11.65
N LEU A 343 -6.32 -1.55 11.03
CA LEU A 343 -5.59 -2.23 9.96
C LEU A 343 -5.09 -3.61 10.41
N ALA A 344 -4.45 -3.68 11.58
CA ALA A 344 -3.89 -4.94 12.10
C ALA A 344 -4.97 -6.01 12.32
N ARG A 345 -6.14 -5.63 12.90
CA ARG A 345 -7.28 -6.55 13.06
C ARG A 345 -7.84 -7.01 11.72
N GLY A 346 -7.95 -6.11 10.74
CA GLY A 346 -8.40 -6.48 9.39
C GLY A 346 -7.47 -7.50 8.73
N MET A 347 -6.15 -7.34 8.88
CA MET A 347 -5.18 -8.27 8.35
C MET A 347 -5.19 -9.63 9.08
N LEU A 348 -5.44 -9.65 10.40
CA LEU A 348 -5.67 -10.91 11.12
C LEU A 348 -6.96 -11.60 10.66
N HIS A 349 -8.02 -10.84 10.37
CA HIS A 349 -9.30 -11.37 9.90
C HIS A 349 -9.17 -12.10 8.56
N ILE A 350 -8.34 -11.62 7.63
CA ILE A 350 -8.05 -12.33 6.38
C ILE A 350 -7.17 -13.59 6.56
N GLY A 351 -6.79 -13.94 7.77
CA GLY A 351 -6.05 -15.15 8.10
C GLY A 351 -4.52 -14.99 8.13
N SER A 352 -4.00 -13.78 8.12
CA SER A 352 -2.56 -13.53 8.18
C SER A 352 -2.04 -13.51 9.60
N PRO A 353 -1.13 -14.42 10.02
CA PRO A 353 -0.65 -14.47 11.40
C PRO A 353 0.37 -13.37 11.74
N THR A 354 1.05 -12.80 10.75
CA THR A 354 2.10 -11.78 10.95
C THR A 354 1.90 -10.64 9.97
N VAL A 355 1.88 -9.41 10.49
CA VAL A 355 1.55 -8.19 9.74
C VAL A 355 2.65 -7.16 9.87
N LEU A 356 3.18 -6.73 8.74
CA LEU A 356 4.17 -5.64 8.62
C LEU A 356 3.47 -4.41 8.04
N GLN A 357 3.46 -3.30 8.79
CA GLN A 357 3.01 -2.02 8.25
C GLN A 357 4.05 -1.45 7.28
N MET A 358 3.56 -1.03 6.13
CA MET A 358 4.31 -0.29 5.13
C MET A 358 4.10 1.22 5.33
N ASP A 359 4.26 2.04 4.30
CA ASP A 359 4.16 3.49 4.45
C ASP A 359 2.75 3.98 4.80
N VAL A 360 2.70 5.16 5.39
CA VAL A 360 1.49 5.80 5.91
C VAL A 360 1.47 7.26 5.48
N ASN A 361 0.57 7.64 4.61
CA ASN A 361 0.15 9.01 4.30
C ASN A 361 -0.95 8.97 3.23
N TRP A 362 -1.53 10.12 2.89
CA TRP A 362 -2.63 10.17 1.92
C TRP A 362 -2.22 9.92 0.46
N SER A 363 -1.02 10.29 0.05
CA SER A 363 -0.65 10.30 -1.37
C SER A 363 0.25 9.14 -1.80
N TYR A 364 1.03 8.55 -0.88
CA TYR A 364 2.03 7.57 -1.26
C TYR A 364 1.56 6.12 -1.28
N PRO A 365 0.80 5.59 -0.28
CA PRO A 365 0.28 4.22 -0.33
C PRO A 365 -0.59 4.01 -1.57
N LYS A 366 -0.21 3.02 -2.38
CA LYS A 366 -0.89 2.67 -3.63
C LYS A 366 -0.65 1.23 -4.03
N PHE A 367 -1.59 0.68 -4.77
CA PHE A 367 -1.45 -0.55 -5.55
C PHE A 367 -1.91 -0.24 -6.97
N VAL A 368 -1.06 -0.50 -7.94
CA VAL A 368 -1.37 -0.30 -9.35
C VAL A 368 -1.28 -1.61 -10.12
N LEU A 369 -2.18 -1.79 -11.06
CA LEU A 369 -2.16 -2.85 -12.06
C LEU A 369 -1.60 -2.28 -13.36
N PHE A 370 -1.00 -3.11 -14.20
CA PHE A 370 -0.46 -2.67 -15.47
C PHE A 370 -1.21 -3.30 -16.64
N GLU A 371 -1.81 -2.45 -17.46
CA GLU A 371 -2.58 -2.84 -18.65
C GLU A 371 -2.14 -2.05 -19.87
N LYS A 372 -2.51 -2.56 -21.05
CA LYS A 372 -2.40 -1.84 -22.32
C LYS A 372 -3.79 -1.52 -22.82
N ASP A 373 -3.99 -0.31 -23.33
CA ASP A 373 -5.25 0.11 -23.94
C ASP A 373 -5.60 -0.74 -25.19
N ASP A 374 -4.56 -1.15 -25.92
CA ASP A 374 -4.64 -2.06 -27.06
C ASP A 374 -3.39 -2.95 -27.13
N PRO A 375 -3.34 -4.03 -27.93
CA PRO A 375 -2.20 -4.93 -28.01
C PRO A 375 -0.85 -4.27 -28.33
N ASN A 376 -0.88 -3.16 -29.08
CA ASN A 376 0.31 -2.39 -29.48
C ASN A 376 0.47 -1.12 -28.61
N GLY A 377 -0.48 -0.83 -27.74
CA GLY A 377 -0.51 0.33 -26.87
C GLY A 377 0.60 0.33 -25.83
N LYS A 378 0.87 1.50 -25.29
CA LYS A 378 1.80 1.67 -24.15
C LYS A 378 1.20 1.06 -22.90
N LEU A 379 2.07 0.45 -22.09
CA LEU A 379 1.69 -0.01 -20.75
C LEU A 379 1.37 1.20 -19.87
N LYS A 380 0.26 1.11 -19.14
CA LYS A 380 -0.23 2.13 -18.19
C LYS A 380 -0.52 1.51 -16.85
N ALA A 381 -0.37 2.31 -15.81
CA ALA A 381 -0.81 1.96 -14.48
C ALA A 381 -2.32 2.25 -14.33
N LEU A 382 -3.02 1.36 -13.61
CA LEU A 382 -4.41 1.51 -13.20
C LEU A 382 -4.51 1.34 -11.70
N ALA A 383 -5.30 2.15 -11.01
CA ALA A 383 -5.51 1.99 -9.58
C ALA A 383 -6.31 0.73 -9.24
N LEU A 384 -6.05 0.15 -8.06
CA LEU A 384 -6.82 -0.97 -7.51
C LEU A 384 -8.31 -0.61 -7.34
N ALA A 385 -8.58 0.61 -6.92
CA ALA A 385 -9.91 1.18 -6.75
C ALA A 385 -9.88 2.70 -6.95
N SER A 386 -11.04 3.33 -7.12
CA SER A 386 -11.16 4.78 -7.22
C SER A 386 -10.73 5.47 -5.91
N GLY A 387 -10.18 6.68 -6.00
CA GLY A 387 -9.77 7.47 -4.83
C GLY A 387 -8.31 7.27 -4.38
N PHE A 388 -7.52 6.46 -5.08
CA PHE A 388 -6.08 6.37 -4.89
C PHE A 388 -5.34 7.20 -5.95
N GLU A 389 -4.37 7.98 -5.51
CA GLU A 389 -3.54 8.81 -6.39
C GLU A 389 -2.46 7.96 -7.08
N PHE A 390 -2.32 8.13 -8.37
CA PHE A 390 -1.28 7.49 -9.20
C PHE A 390 -1.17 8.25 -10.52
N SER A 391 -0.12 7.97 -11.29
CA SER A 391 0.03 8.44 -12.67
C SER A 391 0.06 7.26 -13.63
N ASP A 392 -0.37 7.45 -14.89
CA ASP A 392 -0.32 6.42 -15.94
C ASP A 392 1.09 5.82 -16.11
N ASP A 393 2.12 6.61 -15.81
CA ASP A 393 3.53 6.25 -15.90
C ASP A 393 4.13 5.76 -14.58
N GLU A 394 3.32 5.53 -13.55
CA GLU A 394 3.78 5.15 -12.20
C GLU A 394 4.70 3.93 -12.26
N TYR A 395 5.90 4.05 -11.72
CA TYR A 395 6.95 3.04 -11.68
C TYR A 395 7.49 2.56 -13.06
N LEU A 396 6.89 2.99 -14.17
CA LEU A 396 7.32 2.60 -15.53
C LEU A 396 8.32 3.62 -16.11
N ARG A 397 7.84 4.81 -16.43
CA ARG A 397 8.63 5.91 -17.00
C ARG A 397 8.95 6.98 -15.97
N LYS A 398 8.07 7.18 -14.99
CA LYS A 398 8.29 8.08 -13.85
C LYS A 398 9.12 7.36 -12.79
N ARG A 399 10.29 7.92 -12.45
CA ARG A 399 11.12 7.41 -11.37
C ARG A 399 10.43 7.68 -10.01
N SER A 400 10.28 6.65 -9.19
CA SER A 400 9.77 6.79 -7.85
C SER A 400 10.79 7.48 -6.94
N ILE A 401 10.32 8.38 -6.08
CA ILE A 401 11.17 8.98 -5.04
C ILE A 401 11.46 7.97 -3.93
N ARG A 402 10.49 7.11 -3.61
CA ARG A 402 10.55 6.10 -2.55
C ARG A 402 10.65 4.70 -3.12
N ASP A 403 11.05 3.75 -2.29
CA ASP A 403 11.08 2.32 -2.62
C ASP A 403 9.68 1.77 -2.91
N PHE A 404 9.64 0.74 -3.74
CA PHE A 404 8.40 0.07 -4.11
C PHE A 404 8.66 -1.39 -4.47
N PHE A 405 7.59 -2.15 -4.53
CA PHE A 405 7.59 -3.53 -4.99
C PHE A 405 6.86 -3.65 -6.32
N TYR A 406 7.30 -4.59 -7.16
CA TYR A 406 6.58 -4.95 -8.38
C TYR A 406 6.48 -6.46 -8.54
N VAL A 407 5.49 -6.89 -9.30
CA VAL A 407 5.05 -8.28 -9.40
C VAL A 407 5.15 -8.77 -10.83
N LEU A 408 5.84 -9.89 -11.00
CA LEU A 408 6.03 -10.57 -12.28
C LEU A 408 5.46 -12.00 -12.21
N PRO A 409 5.01 -12.60 -13.31
CA PRO A 409 4.79 -14.04 -13.35
C PRO A 409 6.15 -14.75 -13.26
N LYS A 410 6.22 -15.83 -12.46
CA LYS A 410 7.38 -16.73 -12.48
C LYS A 410 7.45 -17.42 -13.84
N GLN A 411 8.60 -17.34 -14.47
CA GLN A 411 8.84 -18.08 -15.72
C GLN A 411 9.09 -19.55 -15.39
N PRO A 412 8.32 -20.48 -15.97
CA PRO A 412 8.60 -21.91 -15.78
C PRO A 412 10.00 -22.25 -16.35
N GLY A 413 10.90 -22.72 -15.49
CA GLY A 413 12.12 -23.41 -15.94
C GLY A 413 13.37 -22.57 -16.25
N LEU A 414 13.39 -21.26 -16.00
CA LEU A 414 14.65 -20.51 -16.03
C LEU A 414 15.31 -20.53 -14.64
N PRO A 415 16.61 -20.93 -14.52
CA PRO A 415 17.36 -20.67 -13.30
C PRO A 415 17.31 -19.15 -13.03
N LYS A 416 17.10 -18.78 -11.78
CA LYS A 416 17.07 -17.37 -11.37
C LYS A 416 18.36 -16.70 -11.85
N ALA A 417 18.22 -15.58 -12.54
CA ALA A 417 19.36 -14.78 -12.92
C ALA A 417 20.15 -14.46 -11.65
N GLU A 418 21.40 -14.92 -11.60
CA GLU A 418 22.40 -14.41 -10.67
C GLU A 418 22.51 -12.92 -10.99
N SER A 419 22.26 -12.10 -9.99
CA SER A 419 22.47 -10.65 -10.10
C SER A 419 23.94 -10.41 -10.43
N PRO A 420 24.25 -9.52 -11.39
CA PRO A 420 25.63 -9.21 -11.78
C PRO A 420 26.44 -8.59 -10.64
#